data_60639b41c095e34957bd39c2dee9a3b9
#
_entry.id   60639b41c095e34957bd39c2dee9a3b9
#
_cell.length_a   1.000
_cell.length_b   1.000
_cell.length_c   1.000
_cell.angle_alpha   90.00
_cell.angle_beta   90.00
_cell.angle_gamma   90.00
#
_symmetry.space_group_name_H-M   'P 1'
#
loop_
_entity.id
_entity.type
_entity.pdbx_description
1 polymer ?
#
loop_
_entity_poly.entity_id
_entity_poly.type
_entity_poly.pdbx_seq_one_letter_code
_entity_poly.pdbx_strand_id
1 'polypeptide(L)'
;MRLTLIACILSMTAGLAAQEVEITGIAVCRDVQARACQEPVEKVATDTPSLACLITLKAAAATTLKHRWSLDGAVKFEIDLPVKFASPMYRQWSRKNLNGGKGNWTVEIVAPDGSVLKTARFVVE
;
A
#
# COMPACT_ATOMS: atom_id res chain seq x y z
N MET A 1 -21.94 6.90 37.49
CA MET A 1 -22.54 5.79 36.83
C MET A 1 -22.84 5.98 35.38
N ARG A 2 -23.41 7.08 35.05
CA ARG A 2 -23.87 7.29 33.67
C ARG A 2 -22.77 7.68 32.73
N LEU A 3 -21.65 8.09 33.25
CA LEU A 3 -20.53 8.58 32.45
C LEU A 3 -19.83 7.50 31.64
N THR A 4 -19.96 6.26 32.05
CA THR A 4 -19.27 5.17 31.38
C THR A 4 -19.83 4.86 30.01
N LEU A 5 -21.05 5.27 29.71
CA LEU A 5 -21.67 5.00 28.41
C LEU A 5 -21.10 5.86 27.29
N ILE A 6 -20.58 7.02 27.62
CA ILE A 6 -20.09 7.95 26.62
C ILE A 6 -18.78 7.48 26.00
N ALA A 7 -17.93 6.81 26.76
CA ALA A 7 -16.64 6.35 26.29
C ALA A 7 -16.74 5.29 25.21
N CYS A 8 -17.79 4.50 25.19
CA CYS A 8 -17.96 3.43 24.20
C CYS A 8 -18.27 3.96 22.81
N ILE A 9 -18.88 5.13 22.71
CA ILE A 9 -19.27 5.70 21.43
C ILE A 9 -18.07 6.19 20.65
N LEU A 10 -17.07 6.74 21.34
CA LEU A 10 -15.89 7.30 20.70
C LEU A 10 -15.01 6.25 20.01
N SER A 11 -14.97 5.04 20.54
CA SER A 11 -14.13 3.99 19.96
C SER A 11 -14.67 3.46 18.63
N MET A 12 -15.94 3.66 18.33
CA MET A 12 -16.54 3.18 17.10
C MET A 12 -16.20 4.05 15.89
N THR A 13 -15.96 5.32 16.09
CA THR A 13 -15.68 6.23 14.98
C THR A 13 -14.28 6.06 14.40
N ALA A 14 -13.33 5.59 15.19
CA ALA A 14 -11.94 5.46 14.75
C ALA A 14 -11.73 4.38 13.67
N GLY A 15 -12.59 3.36 13.62
CA GLY A 15 -12.45 2.28 12.65
C GLY A 15 -13.11 2.50 11.31
N LEU A 16 -13.96 3.53 11.17
CA LEU A 16 -14.76 3.71 9.98
C LEU A 16 -13.94 4.11 8.75
N ALA A 17 -12.91 4.92 8.93
CA ALA A 17 -12.09 5.39 7.82
C ALA A 17 -11.34 4.23 7.14
N ALA A 18 -10.84 3.28 7.90
CA ALA A 18 -10.14 2.11 7.37
C ALA A 18 -11.08 1.16 6.63
N GLN A 19 -12.37 1.15 6.96
CA GLN A 19 -13.35 0.28 6.34
C GLN A 19 -13.83 0.77 4.98
N GLU A 20 -13.51 2.00 4.62
CA GLU A 20 -13.92 2.55 3.32
C GLU A 20 -13.08 2.03 2.17
N VAL A 21 -11.93 1.44 2.46
CA VAL A 21 -11.02 0.90 1.46
C VAL A 21 -10.65 -0.52 1.83
N GLU A 22 -10.76 -1.40 0.84
CA GLU A 22 -10.32 -2.79 0.97
C GLU A 22 -9.32 -3.08 -0.13
N ILE A 23 -8.11 -3.49 0.23
CA ILE A 23 -7.08 -3.89 -0.74
C ILE A 23 -7.37 -5.35 -1.12
N THR A 24 -7.80 -5.56 -2.36
CA THR A 24 -8.19 -6.89 -2.86
C THR A 24 -7.04 -7.61 -3.57
N GLY A 25 -5.99 -6.88 -3.96
CA GLY A 25 -4.81 -7.46 -4.56
C GLY A 25 -3.60 -6.57 -4.40
N ILE A 26 -2.43 -7.18 -4.28
CA ILE A 26 -1.16 -6.47 -4.21
C ILE A 26 -0.09 -7.35 -4.83
N ALA A 27 0.76 -6.75 -5.67
CA ALA A 27 1.87 -7.46 -6.30
C ALA A 27 3.02 -6.52 -6.59
N VAL A 28 4.24 -7.02 -6.43
CA VAL A 28 5.47 -6.33 -6.86
C VAL A 28 5.85 -6.90 -8.21
N CYS A 29 6.10 -6.05 -9.19
CA CYS A 29 6.27 -6.43 -10.58
C CYS A 29 7.45 -5.70 -11.20
N ARG A 30 8.02 -6.26 -12.26
CA ARG A 30 9.05 -5.57 -13.03
C ARG A 30 8.46 -4.37 -13.77
N ASP A 31 7.22 -4.48 -14.22
CA ASP A 31 6.55 -3.41 -14.94
C ASP A 31 5.03 -3.50 -14.76
N VAL A 32 4.34 -2.42 -15.07
CA VAL A 32 2.88 -2.36 -15.11
C VAL A 32 2.50 -1.86 -16.49
N GLN A 33 1.72 -2.64 -17.23
CA GLN A 33 1.21 -2.29 -18.55
C GLN A 33 -0.28 -2.59 -18.62
N ALA A 34 -1.04 -1.69 -19.19
CA ALA A 34 -2.50 -1.82 -19.29
C ALA A 34 -3.14 -2.10 -17.92
N ARG A 35 -2.63 -1.46 -16.86
CA ARG A 35 -3.06 -1.63 -15.47
C ARG A 35 -2.90 -3.06 -14.94
N ALA A 36 -1.97 -3.80 -15.51
CA ALA A 36 -1.71 -5.18 -15.10
C ALA A 36 -0.24 -5.36 -14.76
N CYS A 37 0.01 -6.20 -13.76
CA CYS A 37 1.34 -6.57 -13.33
C CYS A 37 2.02 -7.42 -14.40
N GLN A 38 3.19 -6.99 -14.84
CA GLN A 38 4.03 -7.75 -15.74
C GLN A 38 5.19 -8.31 -14.93
N GLU A 39 5.39 -9.63 -15.02
CA GLU A 39 6.46 -10.34 -14.31
C GLU A 39 6.47 -10.06 -12.81
N PRO A 40 5.50 -10.62 -12.07
CA PRO A 40 5.52 -10.51 -10.60
C PRO A 40 6.77 -11.17 -10.03
N VAL A 41 7.34 -10.57 -9.00
CA VAL A 41 8.59 -11.02 -8.41
C VAL A 41 8.51 -11.07 -6.90
N GLU A 42 9.28 -11.99 -6.30
CA GLU A 42 9.50 -12.07 -4.86
C GLU A 42 10.98 -11.87 -4.52
N LYS A 43 11.84 -12.07 -5.51
CA LYS A 43 13.29 -11.97 -5.37
C LYS A 43 13.88 -11.45 -6.67
N VAL A 44 14.80 -10.49 -6.58
CA VAL A 44 15.49 -9.93 -7.73
C VAL A 44 16.96 -9.74 -7.42
N ALA A 45 17.76 -9.59 -8.47
CA ALA A 45 19.18 -9.32 -8.37
C ALA A 45 19.45 -7.83 -8.12
N THR A 46 20.64 -7.52 -7.62
CA THR A 46 21.05 -6.14 -7.30
C THR A 46 21.14 -5.23 -8.52
N ASP A 47 21.24 -5.80 -9.72
CA ASP A 47 21.27 -5.00 -10.97
C ASP A 47 19.87 -4.64 -11.48
N THR A 48 18.82 -5.03 -10.78
CA THR A 48 17.45 -4.66 -11.12
C THR A 48 17.27 -3.16 -10.88
N PRO A 49 16.94 -2.36 -11.93
CA PRO A 49 16.91 -0.91 -11.78
C PRO A 49 15.75 -0.41 -10.94
N SER A 50 14.56 -0.96 -11.14
CA SER A 50 13.35 -0.53 -10.42
C SER A 50 12.32 -1.63 -10.40
N LEU A 51 11.37 -1.51 -9.47
CA LEU A 51 10.19 -2.37 -9.40
C LEU A 51 8.96 -1.50 -9.16
N ALA A 52 7.81 -2.02 -9.53
CA ALA A 52 6.52 -1.39 -9.29
C ALA A 52 5.72 -2.21 -8.29
N CYS A 53 4.91 -1.54 -7.49
CA CYS A 53 3.92 -2.20 -6.63
C CYS A 53 2.54 -1.78 -7.12
N LEU A 54 1.77 -2.74 -7.62
CA LEU A 54 0.42 -2.55 -8.11
C LEU A 54 -0.56 -3.04 -7.06
N ILE A 55 -1.53 -2.20 -6.73
CA ILE A 55 -2.64 -2.60 -5.87
C ILE A 55 -3.95 -2.51 -6.63
N THR A 56 -4.84 -3.43 -6.30
CA THR A 56 -6.24 -3.40 -6.68
C THR A 56 -7.05 -3.22 -5.41
N LEU A 57 -8.03 -2.35 -5.46
CA LEU A 57 -8.78 -2.02 -4.25
C LEU A 57 -10.24 -1.74 -4.55
N LYS A 58 -11.04 -1.84 -3.51
CA LYS A 58 -12.44 -1.46 -3.49
C LYS A 58 -12.54 -0.23 -2.60
N ALA A 59 -13.15 0.83 -3.09
CA ALA A 59 -13.29 2.08 -2.35
C ALA A 59 -14.73 2.56 -2.36
N ALA A 60 -15.25 2.91 -1.19
CA ALA A 60 -16.60 3.46 -1.04
C ALA A 60 -16.65 4.94 -1.40
N ALA A 61 -15.52 5.63 -1.35
CA ALA A 61 -15.42 7.06 -1.65
C ALA A 61 -14.01 7.39 -2.10
N ALA A 62 -13.83 8.57 -2.68
CA ALA A 62 -12.51 9.09 -2.99
C ALA A 62 -11.67 9.22 -1.72
N THR A 63 -10.39 8.94 -1.79
CA THR A 63 -9.47 9.02 -0.68
C THR A 63 -8.03 9.13 -1.22
N THR A 64 -7.05 9.07 -0.32
CA THR A 64 -5.63 9.05 -0.69
C THR A 64 -4.96 7.93 0.09
N LEU A 65 -4.17 7.14 -0.60
CA LEU A 65 -3.40 6.07 0.02
C LEU A 65 -1.91 6.38 -0.11
N LYS A 66 -1.15 6.06 0.94
CA LYS A 66 0.30 6.21 0.91
C LYS A 66 0.93 4.85 0.58
N HIS A 67 1.87 4.85 -0.35
CA HIS A 67 2.75 3.69 -0.61
C HIS A 67 4.09 3.98 0.06
N ARG A 68 4.47 3.16 1.03
CA ARG A 68 5.70 3.32 1.78
C ARG A 68 6.64 2.17 1.46
N TRP A 69 7.78 2.49 0.83
CA TRP A 69 8.81 1.52 0.48
C TRP A 69 9.92 1.59 1.52
N SER A 70 10.24 0.44 2.14
CA SER A 70 11.25 0.34 3.18
C SER A 70 12.24 -0.77 2.86
N LEU A 71 13.49 -0.57 3.24
CA LEU A 71 14.57 -1.56 3.11
C LEU A 71 15.08 -1.87 4.50
N ASP A 72 14.98 -3.14 4.91
CA ASP A 72 15.40 -3.61 6.23
C ASP A 72 14.83 -2.73 7.36
N GLY A 73 13.57 -2.31 7.21
CA GLY A 73 12.87 -1.49 8.18
C GLY A 73 13.08 0.01 8.06
N ALA A 74 13.99 0.47 7.20
CA ALA A 74 14.24 1.90 6.99
C ALA A 74 13.44 2.40 5.81
N VAL A 75 12.62 3.44 6.02
CA VAL A 75 11.82 4.04 4.95
C VAL A 75 12.73 4.68 3.92
N LYS A 76 12.56 4.29 2.65
CA LYS A 76 13.32 4.81 1.53
C LYS A 76 12.52 5.74 0.63
N PHE A 77 11.20 5.56 0.60
CA PHE A 77 10.35 6.34 -0.30
C PHE A 77 8.90 6.24 0.15
N GLU A 78 8.22 7.36 0.16
CA GLU A 78 6.78 7.42 0.40
C GLU A 78 6.15 8.28 -0.67
N ILE A 79 4.98 7.87 -1.16
CA ILE A 79 4.21 8.65 -2.10
C ILE A 79 2.73 8.52 -1.78
N ASP A 80 2.03 9.66 -1.80
CA ASP A 80 0.58 9.69 -1.64
C ASP A 80 -0.06 9.60 -3.01
N LEU A 81 -0.92 8.62 -3.21
CA LEU A 81 -1.62 8.39 -4.47
C LEU A 81 -3.12 8.53 -4.28
N PRO A 82 -3.78 9.36 -5.09
CA PRO A 82 -5.23 9.55 -4.95
C PRO A 82 -5.99 8.34 -5.47
N VAL A 83 -7.06 7.98 -4.76
CA VAL A 83 -8.15 7.18 -5.26
C VAL A 83 -9.23 8.18 -5.63
N LYS A 84 -9.42 8.42 -6.93
CA LYS A 84 -10.15 9.60 -7.40
C LYS A 84 -11.65 9.51 -7.25
N PHE A 85 -12.19 8.29 -7.12
CA PHE A 85 -13.64 8.08 -7.05
C PHE A 85 -13.94 6.71 -6.44
N ALA A 86 -15.16 6.56 -5.94
CA ALA A 86 -15.65 5.26 -5.47
C ALA A 86 -15.62 4.25 -6.62
N SER A 87 -15.17 3.03 -6.33
CA SER A 87 -15.05 1.98 -7.34
C SER A 87 -15.00 0.62 -6.67
N PRO A 88 -15.64 -0.41 -7.27
CA PRO A 88 -15.47 -1.78 -6.82
C PRO A 88 -14.13 -2.38 -7.24
N MET A 89 -13.45 -1.76 -8.19
CA MET A 89 -12.16 -2.21 -8.67
C MET A 89 -11.34 -1.01 -9.16
N TYR A 90 -10.56 -0.45 -8.28
CA TYR A 90 -9.65 0.66 -8.59
C TYR A 90 -8.22 0.12 -8.56
N ARG A 91 -7.39 0.58 -9.47
CA ARG A 91 -5.97 0.19 -9.53
C ARG A 91 -5.09 1.41 -9.47
N GLN A 92 -4.02 1.29 -8.69
CA GLN A 92 -2.96 2.29 -8.66
C GLN A 92 -1.64 1.60 -8.41
N TRP A 93 -0.56 2.25 -8.77
CA TRP A 93 0.77 1.69 -8.56
C TRP A 93 1.80 2.78 -8.33
N SER A 94 2.86 2.40 -7.64
CA SER A 94 4.04 3.21 -7.44
C SER A 94 5.25 2.47 -7.96
N ARG A 95 6.31 3.21 -8.27
CA ARG A 95 7.57 2.65 -8.76
C ARG A 95 8.72 3.21 -7.93
N LYS A 96 9.70 2.38 -7.64
CA LYS A 96 10.86 2.76 -6.86
C LYS A 96 12.13 2.28 -7.55
N ASN A 97 13.08 3.19 -7.73
CA ASN A 97 14.45 2.84 -8.13
C ASN A 97 15.12 2.18 -6.93
N LEU A 98 15.68 0.99 -7.15
CA LEU A 98 16.25 0.21 -6.06
C LEU A 98 17.67 0.64 -5.71
N ASN A 99 18.38 1.24 -6.67
CA ASN A 99 19.75 1.75 -6.49
C ASN A 99 20.70 0.69 -5.91
N GLY A 100 20.52 -0.57 -6.31
CA GLY A 100 21.33 -1.67 -5.80
C GLY A 100 21.09 -2.01 -4.33
N GLY A 101 19.99 -1.55 -3.75
CA GLY A 101 19.69 -1.75 -2.33
C GLY A 101 19.41 -3.19 -1.97
N LYS A 102 20.43 -3.91 -1.52
CA LYS A 102 20.38 -5.32 -1.16
C LYS A 102 19.72 -5.49 0.20
N GLY A 103 18.80 -6.44 0.31
CA GLY A 103 18.14 -6.76 1.58
C GLY A 103 16.67 -7.04 1.43
N ASN A 104 15.95 -6.94 2.54
CA ASN A 104 14.53 -7.23 2.63
C ASN A 104 13.72 -5.94 2.46
N TRP A 105 12.97 -5.88 1.36
CA TRP A 105 12.12 -4.73 1.06
C TRP A 105 10.67 -5.01 1.42
N THR A 106 9.98 -3.98 1.88
CA THR A 106 8.54 -4.01 2.08
C THR A 106 7.89 -2.81 1.40
N VAL A 107 6.67 -3.02 0.89
CA VAL A 107 5.82 -1.93 0.43
C VAL A 107 4.54 -1.99 1.26
N GLU A 108 4.31 -0.97 2.05
CA GLU A 108 3.13 -0.87 2.89
C GLU A 108 2.13 0.11 2.27
N ILE A 109 0.88 -0.30 2.23
CA ILE A 109 -0.22 0.56 1.79
C ILE A 109 -0.88 1.11 3.05
N VAL A 110 -0.81 2.43 3.20
CA VAL A 110 -1.19 3.12 4.44
C VAL A 110 -2.41 4.00 4.18
N ALA A 111 -3.42 3.85 5.02
CA ALA A 111 -4.65 4.64 4.97
C ALA A 111 -4.43 6.05 5.56
N PRO A 112 -5.35 7.00 5.30
CA PRO A 112 -5.22 8.36 5.85
C PRO A 112 -5.10 8.43 7.37
N ASP A 113 -5.66 7.46 8.09
CA ASP A 113 -5.58 7.40 9.56
C ASP A 113 -4.25 6.80 10.06
N GLY A 114 -3.35 6.42 9.14
CA GLY A 114 -2.06 5.84 9.48
C GLY A 114 -2.05 4.32 9.59
N SER A 115 -3.20 3.66 9.46
CA SER A 115 -3.24 2.20 9.54
C SER A 115 -2.67 1.57 8.27
N VAL A 116 -1.93 0.46 8.43
CA VAL A 116 -1.38 -0.31 7.31
C VAL A 116 -2.45 -1.29 6.85
N LEU A 117 -2.91 -1.11 5.62
CA LEU A 117 -3.98 -1.93 5.04
C LEU A 117 -3.46 -3.23 4.45
N LYS A 118 -2.27 -3.20 3.86
CA LYS A 118 -1.65 -4.36 3.22
C LYS A 118 -0.16 -4.14 3.09
N THR A 119 0.60 -5.24 3.05
CA THR A 119 2.06 -5.21 2.89
C THR A 119 2.47 -6.22 1.83
N ALA A 120 3.34 -5.81 0.92
CA ALA A 120 4.04 -6.71 0.00
C ALA A 120 5.51 -6.77 0.38
N ARG A 121 6.17 -7.89 0.10
CA ARG A 121 7.57 -8.12 0.43
C ARG A 121 8.32 -8.66 -0.77
N PHE A 122 9.56 -8.25 -0.90
CA PHE A 122 10.49 -8.84 -1.87
C PHE A 122 11.91 -8.72 -1.35
N VAL A 123 12.81 -9.48 -1.95
CA VAL A 123 14.23 -9.51 -1.54
C VAL A 123 15.09 -9.12 -2.74
N VAL A 124 16.09 -8.27 -2.48
CA VAL A 124 17.15 -7.96 -3.43
C VAL A 124 18.42 -8.64 -2.94
N GLU A 125 19.00 -9.52 -3.76
CA GLU A 125 20.20 -10.26 -3.34
C GLU A 125 21.21 -10.52 -4.44
#